data_836b2361d5d9890c0bbc9092fe4c160f
#
_entry.id   836b2361d5d9890c0bbc9092fe4c160f
#
_cell.length_a   1.000
_cell.length_b   1.000
_cell.length_c   1.000
_cell.angle_alpha   90.00
_cell.angle_beta   90.00
_cell.angle_gamma   90.00
#
_symmetry.space_group_name_H-M   'P 1'
#
loop_
_entity.id
_entity.type
_entity.pdbx_description
1 polymer ?
#
loop_
_entity_poly.entity_id
_entity_poly.type
_entity_poly.pdbx_seq_one_letter_code
_entity_poly.pdbx_strand_id
1 'polypeptide(L)'
;EGANLLFDERYDKTNRENNDLDGNKWHADKVIEYFEKRKTELNKKPFMVFLGFSHPHDPRRGKKKLLEKYGASNPDPPKKINSKSPVVPINYLPSHPFPYGDPDIRDENSVEGVYLSRSELTIRNEKGKDFACIEDMDFQIGRVLEALKESGEYENTYIFFTSDHGIAIGKHGLMGKQNLYEHSWKIPFVVSGPEIKKNTEAKGNIYLLDVLPTLCEIAGITIPETVDGISFNKVLRGKKNKVRNVLYGAYSGGFKPGMRSIKKGNWKLIKYDVMDGAFTMPRKVQVNQLFNLNKNPNELLIEHQNEGVIAITKNMPKKNQINLAENPKYKSRLQKMEKLLFSEMEKVGDPFKFWNQK
;
A
#
# COMPACT_ATOMS: atom_id res chain seq x y z
N GLU A 1 2.88 12.24 -11.45
CA GLU A 1 2.50 13.45 -12.18
C GLU A 1 1.72 14.33 -11.20
N GLY A 2 2.49 15.22 -10.57
CA GLY A 2 2.00 15.97 -9.45
C GLY A 2 0.95 16.99 -9.89
N ALA A 3 -0.15 17.04 -9.15
CA ALA A 3 -0.98 18.19 -9.10
C ALA A 3 -0.10 19.45 -9.04
N ASN A 4 -0.48 20.51 -9.74
CA ASN A 4 0.18 21.81 -9.65
C ASN A 4 -0.07 22.40 -8.26
N LEU A 5 0.58 21.81 -7.25
CA LEU A 5 0.57 22.36 -5.92
C LEU A 5 1.46 23.61 -5.94
N LEU A 6 0.91 24.71 -5.47
CA LEU A 6 1.64 25.96 -5.30
C LEU A 6 2.53 25.86 -4.05
N PHE A 7 3.70 25.24 -4.21
CA PHE A 7 4.75 25.27 -3.21
C PHE A 7 5.67 26.47 -3.46
N ASP A 8 6.20 27.07 -2.40
CA ASP A 8 7.23 28.09 -2.50
C ASP A 8 8.52 27.53 -3.11
N GLU A 9 8.88 26.29 -2.74
CA GLU A 9 9.99 25.56 -3.33
C GLU A 9 9.52 24.14 -3.73
N ARG A 10 9.88 23.68 -4.93
CA ARG A 10 9.56 22.36 -5.44
C ARG A 10 10.78 21.70 -6.08
N TYR A 11 11.04 20.48 -5.68
CA TYR A 11 12.13 19.64 -6.17
C TYR A 11 11.56 18.29 -6.62
N ASP A 12 11.38 18.10 -7.92
CA ASP A 12 10.74 16.90 -8.50
C ASP A 12 11.62 16.13 -9.48
N LYS A 13 12.91 16.44 -9.50
CA LYS A 13 13.87 15.78 -10.37
C LYS A 13 14.63 14.70 -9.60
N THR A 14 14.44 13.44 -10.00
CA THR A 14 15.32 12.36 -9.55
C THR A 14 16.68 12.52 -10.18
N ASN A 15 17.69 12.76 -9.36
CA ASN A 15 19.09 12.71 -9.80
C ASN A 15 19.60 11.28 -9.64
N ARG A 16 19.77 10.57 -10.75
CA ARG A 16 20.30 9.19 -10.79
C ARG A 16 21.82 9.15 -10.96
N GLU A 17 22.49 10.28 -10.87
CA GLU A 17 23.94 10.38 -10.91
C GLU A 17 24.56 10.01 -9.55
N ASN A 18 25.85 9.72 -9.55
CA ASN A 18 26.63 9.51 -8.32
C ASN A 18 26.14 8.38 -7.38
N ASN A 19 25.67 7.25 -7.93
CA ASN A 19 25.18 6.10 -7.17
C ASN A 19 23.87 6.33 -6.36
N ASP A 20 23.20 7.46 -6.56
CA ASP A 20 21.85 7.72 -6.05
C ASP A 20 20.82 7.23 -7.08
N LEU A 21 20.74 5.91 -7.24
CA LEU A 21 20.02 5.24 -8.31
C LEU A 21 18.51 5.54 -8.34
N ASP A 22 17.97 6.05 -7.26
CA ASP A 22 16.55 6.27 -7.03
C ASP A 22 16.20 7.70 -6.58
N GLY A 23 17.22 8.51 -6.33
CA GLY A 23 17.07 9.88 -5.88
C GLY A 23 16.70 10.05 -4.40
N ASN A 24 16.65 8.98 -3.59
CA ASN A 24 16.27 9.07 -2.18
C ASN A 24 17.22 9.98 -1.38
N LYS A 25 18.53 9.81 -1.59
CA LYS A 25 19.53 10.66 -0.97
C LYS A 25 19.35 12.12 -1.39
N TRP A 26 19.17 12.36 -2.68
CA TRP A 26 19.00 13.72 -3.23
C TRP A 26 17.76 14.41 -2.65
N HIS A 27 16.60 13.72 -2.56
CA HIS A 27 15.40 14.27 -1.97
C HIS A 27 15.60 14.60 -0.47
N ALA A 28 16.25 13.69 0.27
CA ALA A 28 16.60 13.93 1.65
C ALA A 28 17.55 15.14 1.80
N ASP A 29 18.57 15.25 0.95
CA ASP A 29 19.51 16.36 0.95
C ASP A 29 18.80 17.71 0.73
N LYS A 30 17.80 17.78 -0.17
CA LYS A 30 17.02 19.00 -0.40
C LYS A 30 16.22 19.43 0.84
N VAL A 31 15.66 18.50 1.57
CA VAL A 31 14.96 18.81 2.83
C VAL A 31 15.96 19.20 3.93
N ILE A 32 17.12 18.57 3.98
CA ILE A 32 18.20 18.94 4.92
C ILE A 32 18.69 20.36 4.62
N GLU A 33 18.97 20.69 3.37
CA GLU A 33 19.35 22.05 2.92
C GLU A 33 18.31 23.09 3.37
N TYR A 34 17.02 22.75 3.25
CA TYR A 34 15.95 23.62 3.72
C TYR A 34 16.01 23.86 5.25
N PHE A 35 16.20 22.81 6.05
CA PHE A 35 16.31 22.96 7.50
C PHE A 35 17.59 23.70 7.91
N GLU A 36 18.70 23.52 7.22
CA GLU A 36 19.93 24.30 7.45
C GLU A 36 19.72 25.80 7.20
N LYS A 37 19.07 26.19 6.12
CA LYS A 37 18.69 27.59 5.86
C LYS A 37 17.84 28.16 6.99
N ARG A 38 16.86 27.39 7.47
CA ARG A 38 15.96 27.82 8.54
C ARG A 38 16.66 28.09 9.89
N LYS A 39 17.81 27.45 10.17
CA LYS A 39 18.57 27.73 11.41
C LYS A 39 18.93 29.19 11.55
N THR A 40 19.16 29.89 10.46
CA THR A 40 19.61 31.30 10.43
C THR A 40 18.47 32.30 10.21
N GLU A 41 17.25 31.87 9.97
CA GLU A 41 16.11 32.77 9.78
C GLU A 41 15.68 33.43 11.08
N LEU A 42 15.60 34.78 11.07
CA LEU A 42 15.19 35.58 12.22
C LEU A 42 13.68 35.52 12.50
N ASN A 43 12.86 35.47 11.44
CA ASN A 43 11.39 35.42 11.51
C ASN A 43 10.85 34.15 10.88
N LYS A 44 10.92 33.02 11.60
CA LYS A 44 10.49 31.70 11.10
C LYS A 44 8.98 31.64 10.98
N LYS A 45 8.49 31.60 9.75
CA LYS A 45 7.10 31.26 9.46
C LYS A 45 6.85 29.75 9.65
N PRO A 46 5.62 29.31 9.94
CA PRO A 46 5.27 27.90 9.87
C PRO A 46 5.64 27.31 8.50
N PHE A 47 6.00 26.05 8.49
CA PHE A 47 6.34 25.34 7.22
C PHE A 47 5.51 24.08 7.04
N MET A 48 5.41 23.68 5.79
CA MET A 48 4.94 22.35 5.39
C MET A 48 5.94 21.75 4.41
N VAL A 49 6.43 20.56 4.70
CA VAL A 49 7.29 19.79 3.80
C VAL A 49 6.55 18.53 3.37
N PHE A 50 6.43 18.31 2.07
CA PHE A 50 5.99 17.05 1.49
C PHE A 50 7.21 16.35 0.88
N LEU A 51 7.62 15.23 1.47
CA LEU A 51 8.75 14.44 1.01
C LEU A 51 8.29 13.11 0.44
N GLY A 52 8.33 12.97 -0.88
CA GLY A 52 8.00 11.75 -1.59
C GLY A 52 9.27 11.01 -2.04
N PHE A 53 9.53 9.83 -1.47
CA PHE A 53 10.60 8.96 -1.94
C PHE A 53 10.15 8.13 -3.13
N SER A 54 11.07 7.84 -4.08
CA SER A 54 10.78 6.98 -5.22
C SER A 54 10.75 5.51 -4.85
N HIS A 55 11.62 5.06 -3.95
CA HIS A 55 11.62 3.70 -3.44
C HIS A 55 10.49 3.47 -2.41
N PRO A 56 9.98 2.26 -2.32
CA PRO A 56 10.40 1.00 -2.99
C PRO A 56 9.68 0.74 -4.33
N HIS A 57 9.30 1.75 -5.10
CA HIS A 57 8.76 1.57 -6.45
C HIS A 57 9.77 0.84 -7.35
N ASP A 58 9.29 0.01 -8.28
CA ASP A 58 10.14 -0.64 -9.29
C ASP A 58 10.67 0.38 -10.32
N PRO A 59 11.83 0.09 -10.95
CA PRO A 59 12.76 -1.01 -10.67
C PRO A 59 13.50 -0.81 -9.34
N ARG A 60 13.49 -1.83 -8.48
CA ARG A 60 14.14 -1.80 -7.16
C ARG A 60 15.64 -1.98 -7.30
N ARG A 61 16.36 -0.88 -7.39
CA ARG A 61 17.82 -0.86 -7.57
C ARG A 61 18.50 -0.54 -6.24
N GLY A 62 18.57 -1.52 -5.36
CA GLY A 62 19.22 -1.36 -4.05
C GLY A 62 20.74 -1.20 -4.15
N LYS A 63 21.34 -0.54 -3.16
CA LYS A 63 22.80 -0.44 -3.02
C LYS A 63 23.45 -1.81 -2.88
N LYS A 64 24.57 -2.05 -3.51
CA LYS A 64 25.26 -3.36 -3.55
C LYS A 64 25.41 -4.00 -2.17
N LYS A 65 25.89 -3.26 -1.17
CA LYS A 65 26.06 -3.75 0.21
C LYS A 65 24.74 -4.24 0.84
N LEU A 66 23.63 -3.55 0.56
CA LEU A 66 22.30 -3.92 1.07
C LEU A 66 21.72 -5.10 0.29
N LEU A 67 21.91 -5.16 -1.02
CA LEU A 67 21.55 -6.33 -1.82
C LEU A 67 22.26 -7.60 -1.31
N GLU A 68 23.59 -7.52 -1.05
CA GLU A 68 24.37 -8.61 -0.47
C GLU A 68 23.87 -9.00 0.93
N LYS A 69 23.46 -8.02 1.76
CA LYS A 69 22.87 -8.26 3.07
C LYS A 69 21.60 -9.11 2.98
N TYR A 70 20.75 -8.81 2.00
CA TYR A 70 19.48 -9.49 1.78
C TYR A 70 19.54 -10.61 0.73
N GLY A 71 20.72 -11.03 0.32
CA GLY A 71 20.93 -12.15 -0.62
C GLY A 71 20.23 -11.95 -1.96
N ALA A 72 20.17 -10.70 -2.43
CA ALA A 72 19.54 -10.31 -3.67
C ALA A 72 20.56 -9.84 -4.72
N SER A 73 20.16 -9.82 -5.98
CA SER A 73 20.94 -9.30 -7.10
C SER A 73 20.08 -8.50 -8.08
N ASN A 74 20.73 -7.61 -8.85
CA ASN A 74 20.13 -6.78 -9.89
C ASN A 74 20.82 -7.01 -11.24
N PRO A 75 20.07 -6.97 -12.35
CA PRO A 75 18.62 -6.95 -12.43
C PRO A 75 17.99 -8.31 -12.15
N ASP A 76 18.68 -9.40 -12.53
CA ASP A 76 18.19 -10.76 -12.51
C ASP A 76 18.38 -11.44 -11.15
N PRO A 77 17.53 -12.41 -10.80
CA PRO A 77 17.74 -13.22 -9.62
C PRO A 77 19.01 -14.08 -9.75
N PRO A 78 19.65 -14.43 -8.62
CA PRO A 78 20.81 -15.32 -8.65
C PRO A 78 20.41 -16.72 -9.16
N LYS A 79 21.37 -17.52 -9.62
CA LYS A 79 21.09 -18.89 -10.13
C LYS A 79 20.48 -19.83 -9.10
N LYS A 80 20.67 -19.55 -7.81
CA LYS A 80 20.17 -20.36 -6.68
C LYS A 80 19.68 -19.45 -5.58
N ILE A 81 18.71 -19.94 -4.80
CA ILE A 81 18.22 -19.24 -3.60
C ILE A 81 19.37 -19.02 -2.63
N ASN A 82 19.58 -17.78 -2.24
CA ASN A 82 20.54 -17.41 -1.22
C ASN A 82 19.93 -17.60 0.18
N SER A 83 20.66 -18.16 1.12
CA SER A 83 20.22 -18.36 2.50
C SER A 83 19.82 -17.05 3.21
N LYS A 84 20.40 -15.92 2.80
CA LYS A 84 20.09 -14.59 3.31
C LYS A 84 18.81 -13.99 2.71
N SER A 85 18.29 -14.55 1.59
CA SER A 85 17.11 -14.00 0.92
C SER A 85 15.89 -14.16 1.83
N PRO A 86 15.02 -13.13 1.92
CA PRO A 86 13.77 -13.22 2.66
C PRO A 86 12.92 -14.39 2.14
N VAL A 87 12.20 -15.07 3.04
CA VAL A 87 11.24 -16.11 2.62
C VAL A 87 10.07 -15.51 1.86
N VAL A 88 9.43 -16.31 1.02
CA VAL A 88 8.19 -15.89 0.35
C VAL A 88 7.11 -15.51 1.38
N PRO A 89 6.15 -14.64 1.02
CA PRO A 89 5.05 -14.31 1.93
C PRO A 89 4.15 -15.53 2.18
N ILE A 90 3.49 -15.57 3.34
CA ILE A 90 2.60 -16.68 3.74
C ILE A 90 1.44 -16.90 2.75
N ASN A 91 1.01 -15.85 2.07
CA ASN A 91 0.00 -15.87 1.01
C ASN A 91 0.62 -15.87 -0.40
N TYR A 92 1.80 -16.44 -0.53
CA TYR A 92 2.44 -16.67 -1.82
C TYR A 92 1.65 -17.67 -2.66
N LEU A 93 1.52 -17.37 -3.96
CA LEU A 93 1.11 -18.31 -4.99
C LEU A 93 2.05 -18.19 -6.19
N PRO A 94 2.30 -19.27 -6.93
CA PRO A 94 3.09 -19.22 -8.17
C PRO A 94 2.34 -18.53 -9.33
N SER A 95 1.01 -18.42 -9.23
CA SER A 95 0.15 -17.66 -10.14
C SER A 95 -1.13 -17.29 -9.41
N HIS A 96 -1.78 -16.19 -9.82
CA HIS A 96 -3.11 -15.88 -9.32
C HIS A 96 -4.15 -16.84 -9.91
N PRO A 97 -5.19 -17.26 -9.14
CA PRO A 97 -6.20 -18.18 -9.61
C PRO A 97 -7.10 -17.61 -10.72
N PHE A 98 -7.18 -16.29 -10.84
CA PHE A 98 -7.83 -15.67 -11.98
C PHE A 98 -6.81 -15.44 -13.09
N PRO A 99 -7.24 -15.41 -14.34
CA PRO A 99 -6.38 -14.96 -15.42
C PRO A 99 -6.07 -13.47 -15.19
N TYR A 100 -4.90 -13.22 -14.65
CA TYR A 100 -4.28 -11.93 -14.65
C TYR A 100 -3.35 -11.90 -15.84
N GLY A 101 -3.79 -11.32 -16.87
CA GLY A 101 -3.00 -10.99 -18.00
C GLY A 101 -3.19 -9.53 -18.29
N ASP A 102 -2.25 -8.92 -18.91
CA ASP A 102 -2.47 -7.67 -19.58
C ASP A 102 -3.59 -7.91 -20.63
N PRO A 103 -4.66 -7.12 -20.66
CA PRO A 103 -4.94 -5.90 -19.87
C PRO A 103 -6.07 -6.05 -18.85
N ASP A 104 -6.48 -7.25 -18.43
CA ASP A 104 -7.82 -7.45 -17.84
C ASP A 104 -7.89 -7.20 -16.35
N ILE A 105 -7.02 -7.81 -15.57
CA ILE A 105 -6.71 -7.40 -14.22
C ILE A 105 -5.23 -7.10 -14.26
N ARG A 106 -4.92 -5.84 -14.24
CA ARG A 106 -3.55 -5.38 -14.38
C ARG A 106 -2.70 -5.86 -13.23
N ASP A 107 -1.59 -6.53 -13.55
CA ASP A 107 -0.49 -6.80 -12.63
C ASP A 107 0.79 -6.18 -13.19
N GLU A 108 1.84 -6.07 -12.38
CA GLU A 108 3.15 -5.57 -12.81
C GLU A 108 3.89 -6.68 -13.58
N ASN A 109 3.85 -6.61 -14.89
CA ASN A 109 4.47 -7.60 -15.79
C ASN A 109 5.79 -7.13 -16.39
N SER A 110 6.12 -5.84 -16.28
CA SER A 110 7.30 -5.23 -16.88
C SER A 110 8.43 -4.97 -15.88
N VAL A 111 8.37 -5.55 -14.68
CA VAL A 111 9.42 -5.40 -13.66
C VAL A 111 10.65 -6.18 -14.10
N GLU A 112 11.76 -5.47 -14.35
CA GLU A 112 13.02 -6.02 -14.81
C GLU A 112 13.53 -7.14 -13.88
N GLY A 113 13.90 -8.30 -14.45
CA GLY A 113 14.33 -9.49 -13.72
C GLY A 113 13.20 -10.32 -13.10
N VAL A 114 11.95 -9.86 -13.21
CA VAL A 114 10.76 -10.58 -12.72
C VAL A 114 9.85 -10.98 -13.88
N TYR A 115 9.43 -10.02 -14.68
CA TYR A 115 8.49 -10.17 -15.79
C TYR A 115 7.25 -10.98 -15.36
N LEU A 116 6.94 -12.07 -16.02
CA LEU A 116 5.83 -12.96 -15.69
C LEU A 116 6.19 -14.04 -14.64
N SER A 117 7.46 -14.14 -14.25
CA SER A 117 7.89 -15.16 -13.29
C SER A 117 7.41 -14.84 -11.88
N ARG A 118 6.77 -15.82 -11.25
CA ARG A 118 6.37 -15.80 -9.83
C ARG A 118 7.00 -16.99 -9.09
N SER A 119 8.15 -17.49 -9.58
CA SER A 119 8.90 -18.56 -8.90
C SER A 119 9.37 -18.14 -7.51
N GLU A 120 9.57 -19.10 -6.62
CA GLU A 120 10.13 -18.83 -5.28
C GLU A 120 11.43 -18.03 -5.36
N LEU A 121 12.33 -18.42 -6.27
CA LEU A 121 13.61 -17.75 -6.47
C LEU A 121 13.43 -16.27 -6.84
N THR A 122 12.58 -15.99 -7.83
CA THR A 122 12.30 -14.64 -8.31
C THR A 122 11.68 -13.78 -7.21
N ILE A 123 10.68 -14.30 -6.51
CA ILE A 123 9.98 -13.55 -5.45
C ILE A 123 10.90 -13.29 -4.25
N ARG A 124 11.74 -14.26 -3.86
CA ARG A 124 12.71 -14.05 -2.77
C ARG A 124 13.77 -13.01 -3.14
N ASN A 125 14.24 -13.01 -4.39
CA ASN A 125 15.13 -11.99 -4.88
C ASN A 125 14.49 -10.61 -4.84
N GLU A 126 13.27 -10.48 -5.36
CA GLU A 126 12.56 -9.20 -5.41
C GLU A 126 12.23 -8.66 -4.01
N LYS A 127 11.87 -9.53 -3.06
CA LYS A 127 11.75 -9.13 -1.65
C LYS A 127 13.07 -8.67 -1.05
N GLY A 128 14.18 -9.30 -1.41
CA GLY A 128 15.51 -8.87 -0.96
C GLY A 128 15.88 -7.49 -1.50
N LYS A 129 15.55 -7.21 -2.76
CA LYS A 129 15.69 -5.88 -3.37
C LYS A 129 14.79 -4.86 -2.67
N ASP A 130 13.54 -5.21 -2.40
CA ASP A 130 12.58 -4.37 -1.67
C ASP A 130 13.12 -3.98 -0.28
N PHE A 131 13.60 -4.95 0.48
CA PHE A 131 14.19 -4.70 1.80
C PHE A 131 15.45 -3.83 1.74
N ALA A 132 16.29 -4.02 0.72
CA ALA A 132 17.48 -3.18 0.50
C ALA A 132 17.10 -1.71 0.22
N CYS A 133 16.05 -1.51 -0.58
CA CYS A 133 15.54 -0.17 -0.89
C CYS A 133 14.89 0.50 0.33
N ILE A 134 14.11 -0.26 1.09
CA ILE A 134 13.45 0.24 2.31
C ILE A 134 14.48 0.62 3.39
N GLU A 135 15.53 -0.20 3.58
CA GLU A 135 16.59 0.12 4.56
C GLU A 135 17.36 1.38 4.17
N ASP A 136 17.65 1.58 2.88
CA ASP A 136 18.28 2.82 2.42
C ASP A 136 17.36 4.03 2.62
N MET A 137 16.08 3.89 2.31
CA MET A 137 15.09 4.95 2.54
C MET A 137 14.97 5.29 4.03
N ASP A 138 14.92 4.30 4.91
CA ASP A 138 14.88 4.48 6.37
C ASP A 138 16.10 5.27 6.87
N PHE A 139 17.29 4.95 6.34
CA PHE A 139 18.49 5.71 6.64
C PHE A 139 18.38 7.19 6.20
N GLN A 140 17.80 7.47 5.02
CA GLN A 140 17.60 8.84 4.55
C GLN A 140 16.55 9.59 5.41
N ILE A 141 15.49 8.92 5.83
CA ILE A 141 14.51 9.47 6.77
C ILE A 141 15.20 9.85 8.09
N GLY A 142 16.06 8.99 8.62
CA GLY A 142 16.84 9.26 9.82
C GLY A 142 17.66 10.54 9.70
N ARG A 143 18.31 10.77 8.55
CA ARG A 143 19.08 12.01 8.29
C ARG A 143 18.18 13.26 8.30
N VAL A 144 17.02 13.19 7.68
CA VAL A 144 16.04 14.30 7.65
C VAL A 144 15.55 14.62 9.06
N LEU A 145 15.21 13.61 9.86
CA LEU A 145 14.75 13.78 11.23
C LEU A 145 15.84 14.38 12.12
N GLU A 146 17.10 14.02 11.91
CA GLU A 146 18.22 14.62 12.65
C GLU A 146 18.40 16.10 12.30
N ALA A 147 18.36 16.46 11.01
CA ALA A 147 18.41 17.85 10.59
C ALA A 147 17.24 18.69 11.16
N LEU A 148 16.05 18.11 11.26
CA LEU A 148 14.89 18.76 11.90
C LEU A 148 15.13 18.97 13.40
N LYS A 149 15.76 18.03 14.11
CA LYS A 149 16.13 18.20 15.52
C LYS A 149 17.18 19.31 15.69
N GLU A 150 18.20 19.29 14.86
CA GLU A 150 19.26 20.29 14.87
C GLU A 150 18.75 21.70 14.53
N SER A 151 17.66 21.83 13.77
CA SER A 151 17.00 23.13 13.52
C SER A 151 16.26 23.68 14.75
N GLY A 152 16.09 22.84 15.80
CA GLY A 152 15.36 23.20 17.02
C GLY A 152 13.84 23.17 16.88
N GLU A 153 13.30 22.69 15.73
CA GLU A 153 11.87 22.74 15.45
C GLU A 153 11.16 21.37 15.62
N TYR A 154 11.89 20.30 15.95
CA TYR A 154 11.37 18.94 16.04
C TYR A 154 10.18 18.80 17.02
N GLU A 155 10.29 19.37 18.21
CA GLU A 155 9.25 19.26 19.25
C GLU A 155 7.97 20.05 18.91
N ASN A 156 8.03 20.95 17.92
CA ASN A 156 6.90 21.75 17.44
C ASN A 156 6.45 21.33 16.02
N THR A 157 6.85 20.14 15.56
CA THR A 157 6.53 19.67 14.22
C THR A 157 5.68 18.40 14.28
N TYR A 158 4.57 18.37 13.52
CA TYR A 158 3.83 17.15 13.25
C TYR A 158 4.48 16.40 12.10
N ILE A 159 4.79 15.14 12.30
CA ILE A 159 5.42 14.26 11.31
C ILE A 159 4.44 13.16 10.96
N PHE A 160 4.08 13.06 9.68
CA PHE A 160 3.23 12.00 9.12
C PHE A 160 4.08 11.11 8.23
N PHE A 161 4.17 9.84 8.57
CA PHE A 161 4.80 8.83 7.73
C PHE A 161 3.73 7.88 7.18
N THR A 162 3.66 7.75 5.87
CA THR A 162 2.70 6.87 5.19
C THR A 162 3.20 6.46 3.81
N SER A 163 2.40 5.66 3.11
CA SER A 163 2.57 5.28 1.71
C SER A 163 1.26 5.54 0.97
N ASP A 164 1.31 5.74 -0.34
CA ASP A 164 0.13 5.87 -1.21
C ASP A 164 -0.65 4.55 -1.32
N HIS A 165 0.02 3.42 -1.40
CA HIS A 165 -0.51 2.06 -1.43
C HIS A 165 0.52 1.05 -0.95
N GLY A 166 0.11 -0.19 -0.74
CA GLY A 166 1.01 -1.32 -0.54
C GLY A 166 1.35 -2.04 -1.84
N ILE A 167 1.97 -3.23 -1.75
CA ILE A 167 2.40 -4.00 -2.91
C ILE A 167 2.37 -5.51 -2.65
N ALA A 168 2.18 -6.30 -3.71
CA ALA A 168 2.07 -7.75 -3.61
C ALA A 168 3.41 -8.47 -3.41
N ILE A 169 4.33 -8.36 -4.31
CA ILE A 169 5.62 -9.09 -4.36
C ILE A 169 5.43 -10.57 -4.03
N GLY A 170 4.72 -11.27 -4.92
CA GLY A 170 4.42 -12.70 -4.82
C GLY A 170 3.19 -13.07 -3.99
N LYS A 171 2.57 -12.13 -3.27
CA LYS A 171 1.31 -12.38 -2.55
C LYS A 171 0.19 -12.64 -3.56
N HIS A 172 -0.57 -13.73 -3.36
CA HIS A 172 -1.65 -14.17 -4.25
C HIS A 172 -1.23 -14.38 -5.72
N GLY A 173 0.06 -14.62 -6.00
CA GLY A 173 0.59 -14.74 -7.35
C GLY A 173 0.72 -13.42 -8.10
N LEU A 174 0.61 -12.30 -7.41
CA LEU A 174 0.70 -10.96 -7.96
C LEU A 174 2.04 -10.30 -7.65
N MET A 175 2.42 -9.33 -8.48
CA MET A 175 3.62 -8.53 -8.28
C MET A 175 3.30 -7.11 -7.86
N GLY A 176 2.23 -6.55 -8.38
CA GLY A 176 1.86 -5.14 -8.29
C GLY A 176 0.90 -4.80 -7.16
N LYS A 177 0.23 -3.67 -7.36
CA LYS A 177 -0.66 -2.99 -6.42
C LYS A 177 -2.11 -2.90 -6.90
N GLN A 178 -2.38 -3.36 -8.12
CA GLN A 178 -3.66 -3.21 -8.83
C GLN A 178 -4.70 -4.23 -8.34
N ASN A 179 -4.91 -4.26 -7.04
CA ASN A 179 -5.86 -5.15 -6.39
C ASN A 179 -6.37 -4.56 -5.07
N LEU A 180 -7.36 -5.20 -4.45
CA LEU A 180 -7.98 -4.73 -3.21
C LEU A 180 -7.71 -5.65 -2.01
N TYR A 181 -6.69 -6.50 -2.07
CA TYR A 181 -6.22 -7.23 -0.89
C TYR A 181 -5.56 -6.29 0.13
N GLU A 182 -5.50 -6.71 1.40
CA GLU A 182 -4.91 -5.90 2.47
C GLU A 182 -3.45 -5.49 2.18
N HIS A 183 -2.69 -6.31 1.45
CA HIS A 183 -1.31 -5.98 1.10
C HIS A 183 -1.15 -4.80 0.15
N SER A 184 -2.19 -4.45 -0.59
CA SER A 184 -2.21 -3.26 -1.45
C SER A 184 -3.02 -2.13 -0.83
N TRP A 185 -4.06 -2.45 -0.08
CA TRP A 185 -5.02 -1.47 0.43
C TRP A 185 -4.72 -0.97 1.84
N LYS A 186 -4.14 -1.81 2.70
CA LYS A 186 -3.73 -1.41 4.06
C LYS A 186 -2.29 -0.94 4.05
N ILE A 187 -2.09 0.35 4.26
CA ILE A 187 -0.79 1.02 4.27
C ILE A 187 -0.31 1.30 5.70
N PRO A 188 1.00 1.49 5.92
CA PRO A 188 1.52 2.01 7.18
C PRO A 188 1.05 3.45 7.38
N PHE A 189 0.76 3.82 8.62
CA PHE A 189 0.44 5.19 8.97
C PHE A 189 0.93 5.48 10.39
N VAL A 190 1.91 6.36 10.52
CA VAL A 190 2.53 6.74 11.79
C VAL A 190 2.50 8.25 11.90
N VAL A 191 2.12 8.76 13.07
CA VAL A 191 2.10 10.18 13.34
C VAL A 191 2.84 10.46 14.64
N SER A 192 3.69 11.48 14.63
CA SER A 192 4.35 12.04 15.79
C SER A 192 4.16 13.57 15.81
N GLY A 193 4.18 14.19 16.97
CA GLY A 193 4.10 15.64 17.09
C GLY A 193 3.50 16.11 18.40
N PRO A 194 3.31 17.43 18.56
CA PRO A 194 2.73 18.02 19.76
C PRO A 194 1.39 17.41 20.16
N GLU A 195 1.22 17.12 21.45
CA GLU A 195 0.00 16.55 22.03
C GLU A 195 -0.40 15.15 21.51
N ILE A 196 0.44 14.49 20.70
CA ILE A 196 0.21 13.10 20.29
C ILE A 196 0.81 12.18 21.35
N LYS A 197 -0.02 11.30 21.89
CA LYS A 197 0.40 10.36 22.91
C LYS A 197 1.40 9.36 22.37
N LYS A 198 2.59 9.32 22.96
CA LYS A 198 3.66 8.39 22.57
C LYS A 198 3.27 6.93 22.82
N ASN A 199 3.79 6.01 22.01
CA ASN A 199 3.62 4.54 22.16
C ASN A 199 2.16 4.09 22.23
N THR A 200 1.29 4.70 21.42
CA THR A 200 -0.13 4.32 21.32
C THR A 200 -0.49 3.86 19.94
N GLU A 201 -1.49 2.99 19.86
CA GLU A 201 -2.09 2.53 18.61
C GLU A 201 -3.55 2.97 18.55
N ALA A 202 -3.93 3.66 17.48
CA ALA A 202 -5.31 3.99 17.17
C ALA A 202 -5.91 2.91 16.25
N LYS A 203 -7.01 2.27 16.68
CA LYS A 203 -7.66 1.17 15.95
C LYS A 203 -8.71 1.62 14.93
N GLY A 204 -8.80 2.90 14.65
CA GLY A 204 -9.76 3.46 13.70
C GLY A 204 -9.34 3.28 12.25
N ASN A 205 -10.33 3.20 11.37
CA ASN A 205 -10.10 3.22 9.92
C ASN A 205 -10.06 4.67 9.42
N ILE A 206 -9.08 4.97 8.59
CA ILE A 206 -8.91 6.23 7.86
C ILE A 206 -8.67 5.96 6.38
N TYR A 207 -8.86 6.97 5.55
CA TYR A 207 -8.38 7.03 4.18
C TYR A 207 -7.26 8.06 4.07
N LEU A 208 -6.42 7.99 3.05
CA LEU A 208 -5.43 9.04 2.77
C LEU A 208 -6.08 10.39 2.52
N LEU A 209 -7.28 10.43 1.94
CA LEU A 209 -8.03 11.66 1.74
C LEU A 209 -8.41 12.39 3.05
N ASP A 210 -8.31 11.70 4.20
CA ASP A 210 -8.55 12.28 5.53
C ASP A 210 -7.34 13.07 6.06
N VAL A 211 -6.18 12.94 5.43
CA VAL A 211 -4.95 13.63 5.85
C VAL A 211 -5.12 15.14 5.67
N LEU A 212 -5.59 15.57 4.51
CA LEU A 212 -5.76 17.01 4.23
C LEU A 212 -6.66 17.73 5.25
N PRO A 213 -7.91 17.29 5.52
CA PRO A 213 -8.73 17.95 6.53
C PRO A 213 -8.16 17.84 7.95
N THR A 214 -7.35 16.80 8.24
CA THR A 214 -6.66 16.69 9.52
C THR A 214 -5.55 17.73 9.65
N LEU A 215 -4.76 17.94 8.59
CA LEU A 215 -3.74 18.99 8.55
C LEU A 215 -4.36 20.39 8.65
N CYS A 216 -5.47 20.64 7.95
CA CYS A 216 -6.20 21.91 8.08
C CYS A 216 -6.63 22.15 9.53
N GLU A 217 -7.23 21.15 10.20
CA GLU A 217 -7.65 21.28 11.60
C GLU A 217 -6.47 21.52 12.54
N ILE A 218 -5.34 20.83 12.32
CA ILE A 218 -4.10 21.02 13.12
C ILE A 218 -3.55 22.44 12.94
N ALA A 219 -3.56 22.96 11.72
CA ALA A 219 -3.02 24.27 11.37
C ALA A 219 -4.00 25.42 11.67
N GLY A 220 -5.23 25.13 12.13
CA GLY A 220 -6.25 26.16 12.34
C GLY A 220 -6.79 26.78 11.05
N ILE A 221 -6.69 26.06 9.94
CA ILE A 221 -7.16 26.50 8.60
C ILE A 221 -8.56 25.92 8.35
N THR A 222 -9.44 26.73 7.79
CA THR A 222 -10.77 26.26 7.36
C THR A 222 -10.65 25.16 6.31
N ILE A 223 -11.31 24.02 6.56
CA ILE A 223 -11.35 22.92 5.60
C ILE A 223 -12.16 23.35 4.37
N PRO A 224 -11.60 23.29 3.16
CA PRO A 224 -12.34 23.64 1.94
C PRO A 224 -13.58 22.74 1.74
N GLU A 225 -14.67 23.31 1.24
CA GLU A 225 -15.92 22.58 1.00
C GLU A 225 -15.79 21.44 -0.03
N THR A 226 -14.79 21.49 -0.89
CA THR A 226 -14.47 20.46 -1.90
C THR A 226 -13.76 19.23 -1.32
N VAL A 227 -13.49 19.20 -0.02
CA VAL A 227 -12.76 18.11 0.65
C VAL A 227 -13.72 17.04 1.15
N ASP A 228 -13.67 15.85 0.55
CA ASP A 228 -14.50 14.69 0.95
C ASP A 228 -13.97 13.95 2.20
N GLY A 229 -12.76 14.25 2.64
CA GLY A 229 -12.11 13.61 3.78
C GLY A 229 -12.74 14.02 5.12
N ILE A 230 -12.51 13.20 6.13
CA ILE A 230 -12.95 13.45 7.52
C ILE A 230 -11.72 13.55 8.41
N SER A 231 -11.53 14.70 9.08
CA SER A 231 -10.41 14.86 10.03
C SER A 231 -10.42 13.78 11.12
N PHE A 232 -9.25 13.19 11.33
CA PHE A 232 -9.00 12.26 12.44
C PHE A 232 -8.17 12.88 13.57
N ASN A 233 -8.04 14.19 13.62
CA ASN A 233 -7.31 14.89 14.69
C ASN A 233 -7.78 14.49 16.10
N LYS A 234 -9.11 14.31 16.29
CA LYS A 234 -9.65 13.83 17.58
C LYS A 234 -9.20 12.40 17.93
N VAL A 235 -8.89 11.58 16.93
CA VAL A 235 -8.33 10.23 17.14
C VAL A 235 -6.86 10.33 17.52
N LEU A 236 -6.08 11.18 16.85
CA LEU A 236 -4.67 11.43 17.18
C LEU A 236 -4.49 11.91 18.63
N ARG A 237 -5.40 12.74 19.11
CA ARG A 237 -5.41 13.27 20.49
C ARG A 237 -6.07 12.33 21.51
N GLY A 238 -6.44 11.12 21.12
CA GLY A 238 -7.09 10.13 22.00
C GLY A 238 -8.51 10.50 22.45
N LYS A 239 -9.15 11.51 21.83
CA LYS A 239 -10.52 11.97 22.15
C LYS A 239 -11.60 11.14 21.47
N LYS A 240 -11.25 10.35 20.45
CA LYS A 240 -12.10 9.38 19.73
C LYS A 240 -11.31 8.14 19.40
N ASN A 241 -11.99 7.01 19.25
CA ASN A 241 -11.35 5.74 18.90
C ASN A 241 -11.33 5.46 17.40
N LYS A 242 -12.16 6.14 16.60
CA LYS A 242 -12.33 5.91 15.16
C LYS A 242 -13.04 7.05 14.46
N VAL A 243 -12.83 7.13 13.16
CA VAL A 243 -13.53 8.06 12.26
C VAL A 243 -14.64 7.33 11.50
N ARG A 244 -14.35 6.10 11.02
CA ARG A 244 -15.26 5.29 10.18
C ARG A 244 -15.47 3.89 10.71
N ASN A 245 -16.62 3.32 10.39
CA ASN A 245 -16.94 1.91 10.65
C ASN A 245 -16.81 1.04 9.41
N VAL A 246 -16.85 1.65 8.23
CA VAL A 246 -16.89 0.99 6.93
C VAL A 246 -15.81 1.61 6.06
N LEU A 247 -15.11 0.76 5.30
CA LEU A 247 -14.21 1.18 4.23
C LEU A 247 -14.73 0.61 2.93
N TYR A 248 -14.88 1.46 1.93
CA TYR A 248 -15.16 1.13 0.55
C TYR A 248 -13.90 1.34 -0.29
N GLY A 249 -13.62 0.43 -1.22
CA GLY A 249 -12.52 0.52 -2.15
C GLY A 249 -12.95 0.12 -3.55
N ALA A 250 -12.47 0.85 -4.55
CA ALA A 250 -12.67 0.55 -5.95
C ALA A 250 -11.31 0.49 -6.67
N TYR A 251 -11.15 -0.48 -7.55
CA TYR A 251 -10.11 -0.48 -8.54
C TYR A 251 -10.73 -0.49 -9.94
N SER A 252 -10.41 0.53 -10.71
CA SER A 252 -10.95 0.77 -12.03
C SER A 252 -9.84 1.00 -13.07
N GLY A 253 -8.64 0.53 -12.80
CA GLY A 253 -7.51 0.66 -13.69
C GLY A 253 -7.62 -0.21 -14.95
N GLY A 254 -6.99 0.26 -16.03
CA GLY A 254 -7.08 -0.38 -17.33
C GLY A 254 -8.44 -0.16 -17.98
N PHE A 255 -8.73 -0.99 -18.97
CA PHE A 255 -9.96 -0.87 -19.75
C PHE A 255 -11.20 -1.52 -19.11
N LYS A 256 -11.04 -2.15 -17.92
CA LYS A 256 -12.10 -2.97 -17.31
C LYS A 256 -12.16 -2.83 -15.80
N PRO A 257 -12.87 -1.82 -15.36
CA PRO A 257 -13.05 -1.53 -13.95
C PRO A 257 -14.06 -2.49 -13.33
N GLY A 258 -13.63 -3.53 -12.68
CA GLY A 258 -14.55 -4.53 -12.14
C GLY A 258 -14.25 -5.01 -10.74
N MET A 259 -13.41 -4.31 -9.96
CA MET A 259 -13.15 -4.68 -8.57
C MET A 259 -13.71 -3.66 -7.61
N ARG A 260 -14.49 -4.14 -6.63
CA ARG A 260 -14.98 -3.34 -5.49
C ARG A 260 -14.78 -4.12 -4.21
N SER A 261 -14.48 -3.43 -3.14
CA SER A 261 -14.32 -4.03 -1.82
C SER A 261 -15.05 -3.25 -0.76
N ILE A 262 -15.58 -3.98 0.22
CA ILE A 262 -16.17 -3.41 1.42
C ILE A 262 -15.58 -4.08 2.66
N LYS A 263 -15.21 -3.28 3.65
CA LYS A 263 -14.70 -3.77 4.94
C LYS A 263 -15.53 -3.17 6.08
N LYS A 264 -16.04 -4.03 6.95
CA LYS A 264 -16.75 -3.63 8.18
C LYS A 264 -16.30 -4.52 9.33
N GLY A 265 -15.66 -3.90 10.33
CA GLY A 265 -15.02 -4.65 11.40
C GLY A 265 -13.99 -5.63 10.83
N ASN A 266 -14.13 -6.90 11.20
CA ASN A 266 -13.23 -7.97 10.75
C ASN A 266 -13.66 -8.65 9.44
N TRP A 267 -14.75 -8.20 8.84
CA TRP A 267 -15.24 -8.79 7.59
C TRP A 267 -14.87 -7.93 6.40
N LYS A 268 -14.38 -8.60 5.36
CA LYS A 268 -14.06 -7.98 4.08
C LYS A 268 -14.65 -8.81 2.95
N LEU A 269 -15.29 -8.14 2.02
CA LEU A 269 -15.75 -8.68 0.75
C LEU A 269 -15.00 -7.99 -0.37
N ILE A 270 -14.41 -8.76 -1.28
CA ILE A 270 -13.91 -8.28 -2.56
C ILE A 270 -14.79 -8.93 -3.63
N LYS A 271 -15.35 -8.11 -4.51
CA LYS A 271 -16.22 -8.55 -5.59
C LYS A 271 -15.60 -8.20 -6.93
N TYR A 272 -15.54 -9.18 -7.82
CA TYR A 272 -14.96 -9.06 -9.15
C TYR A 272 -16.02 -9.28 -10.22
N ASP A 273 -16.07 -8.43 -11.22
CA ASP A 273 -16.86 -8.59 -12.44
C ASP A 273 -16.04 -8.04 -13.62
N VAL A 274 -15.04 -8.79 -14.01
CA VAL A 274 -14.07 -8.40 -15.03
C VAL A 274 -14.04 -9.37 -16.18
N MET A 275 -13.69 -8.89 -17.35
CA MET A 275 -13.46 -9.74 -18.51
C MET A 275 -12.17 -10.53 -18.33
N ASP A 276 -12.17 -11.76 -18.80
CA ASP A 276 -10.98 -12.60 -18.86
C ASP A 276 -10.29 -12.40 -20.22
N GLY A 277 -8.98 -12.22 -20.20
CA GLY A 277 -8.14 -12.13 -21.39
C GLY A 277 -8.13 -10.78 -22.10
N ALA A 278 -7.17 -10.59 -22.95
CA ALA A 278 -7.00 -9.39 -23.73
C ALA A 278 -8.12 -9.27 -24.76
N PHE A 279 -9.15 -8.48 -24.54
CA PHE A 279 -10.18 -8.05 -25.49
C PHE A 279 -10.71 -9.12 -26.48
N THR A 280 -10.05 -10.25 -26.60
CA THR A 280 -10.33 -11.35 -27.54
C THR A 280 -11.07 -12.51 -26.90
N MET A 281 -11.14 -12.56 -25.57
CA MET A 281 -11.77 -13.63 -24.82
C MET A 281 -13.12 -13.18 -24.24
N PRO A 282 -14.20 -13.92 -24.51
CA PRO A 282 -15.53 -13.54 -24.05
C PRO A 282 -15.80 -13.88 -22.57
N ARG A 283 -14.91 -14.59 -21.89
CA ARG A 283 -15.13 -15.02 -20.50
C ARG A 283 -15.12 -13.82 -19.54
N LYS A 284 -16.00 -13.90 -18.56
CA LYS A 284 -16.03 -12.98 -17.42
C LYS A 284 -15.57 -13.68 -16.16
N VAL A 285 -14.77 -12.98 -15.36
CA VAL A 285 -14.48 -13.37 -13.99
C VAL A 285 -15.53 -12.73 -13.08
N GLN A 286 -16.51 -13.50 -12.61
CA GLN A 286 -17.54 -13.07 -11.67
C GLN A 286 -17.36 -13.84 -10.36
N VAL A 287 -16.61 -13.27 -9.44
CA VAL A 287 -16.17 -13.95 -8.22
C VAL A 287 -16.39 -13.06 -7.01
N ASN A 288 -16.82 -13.69 -5.93
CA ASN A 288 -16.83 -13.10 -4.59
C ASN A 288 -15.73 -13.71 -3.73
N GLN A 289 -15.00 -12.88 -3.01
CA GLN A 289 -14.05 -13.32 -1.99
C GLN A 289 -14.47 -12.72 -0.65
N LEU A 290 -14.85 -13.57 0.30
CA LEU A 290 -15.29 -13.16 1.64
C LEU A 290 -14.29 -13.64 2.67
N PHE A 291 -13.76 -12.72 3.46
CA PHE A 291 -12.77 -13.00 4.49
C PHE A 291 -13.22 -12.53 5.87
N ASN A 292 -12.87 -13.34 6.87
CA ASN A 292 -12.82 -12.90 8.27
C ASN A 292 -11.36 -12.61 8.64
N LEU A 293 -10.97 -11.36 8.65
CA LEU A 293 -9.58 -10.94 8.83
C LEU A 293 -8.99 -11.29 10.20
N ASN A 294 -9.81 -11.55 11.23
CA ASN A 294 -9.30 -12.11 12.50
C ASN A 294 -8.87 -13.57 12.37
N LYS A 295 -9.47 -14.33 11.46
CA LYS A 295 -9.17 -15.74 11.24
C LYS A 295 -8.21 -15.94 10.07
N ASN A 296 -8.34 -15.07 9.07
CA ASN A 296 -7.56 -15.08 7.83
C ASN A 296 -7.02 -13.67 7.52
N PRO A 297 -6.05 -13.15 8.31
CA PRO A 297 -5.49 -11.81 8.11
C PRO A 297 -4.70 -11.67 6.81
N ASN A 298 -4.29 -12.79 6.22
CA ASN A 298 -3.53 -12.82 4.96
C ASN A 298 -4.43 -13.10 3.74
N GLU A 299 -5.75 -13.14 3.93
CA GLU A 299 -6.72 -13.35 2.85
C GLU A 299 -6.45 -14.60 2.00
N LEU A 300 -5.98 -15.69 2.65
CA LEU A 300 -5.65 -16.94 1.99
C LEU A 300 -6.86 -17.50 1.21
N LEU A 301 -6.58 -18.11 0.07
CA LEU A 301 -7.53 -18.74 -0.82
C LEU A 301 -7.40 -20.26 -0.75
N ILE A 302 -8.28 -21.00 -1.41
CA ILE A 302 -8.24 -22.47 -1.46
C ILE A 302 -6.94 -22.97 -2.10
N GLU A 303 -6.40 -22.23 -3.06
CA GLU A 303 -5.17 -22.53 -3.79
C GLU A 303 -3.94 -22.60 -2.87
N HIS A 304 -3.98 -21.93 -1.72
CA HIS A 304 -2.90 -22.03 -0.70
C HIS A 304 -2.88 -23.39 0.01
N GLN A 305 -3.86 -24.26 -0.23
CA GLN A 305 -3.86 -25.64 0.25
C GLN A 305 -3.15 -26.61 -0.73
N ASN A 306 -2.66 -26.12 -1.87
CA ASN A 306 -1.87 -26.92 -2.80
C ASN A 306 -0.58 -27.39 -2.16
N GLU A 307 -0.23 -28.66 -2.29
CA GLU A 307 0.96 -29.26 -1.66
C GLU A 307 2.26 -28.55 -2.04
N GLY A 308 2.41 -28.13 -3.30
CA GLY A 308 3.56 -27.37 -3.79
C GLY A 308 3.67 -25.99 -3.10
N VAL A 309 2.53 -25.32 -2.88
CA VAL A 309 2.50 -24.03 -2.15
C VAL A 309 2.83 -24.23 -0.66
N ILE A 310 2.27 -25.28 -0.04
CA ILE A 310 2.57 -25.63 1.36
C ILE A 310 4.04 -25.98 1.51
N ALA A 311 4.63 -26.72 0.55
CA ALA A 311 6.04 -27.06 0.57
C ALA A 311 6.97 -25.84 0.59
N ILE A 312 6.59 -24.77 -0.11
CA ILE A 312 7.34 -23.52 -0.18
C ILE A 312 7.07 -22.62 1.03
N THR A 313 5.79 -22.37 1.33
CA THR A 313 5.39 -21.40 2.37
C THR A 313 5.47 -21.95 3.79
N LYS A 314 5.55 -23.28 3.94
CA LYS A 314 5.46 -24.01 5.22
C LYS A 314 4.17 -23.68 5.99
N ASN A 315 3.12 -23.28 5.29
CA ASN A 315 1.84 -22.91 5.86
C ASN A 315 0.69 -23.70 5.22
N MET A 316 -0.12 -24.35 6.06
CA MET A 316 -1.34 -25.04 5.63
C MET A 316 -2.56 -24.31 6.20
N PRO A 317 -3.37 -23.64 5.35
CA PRO A 317 -4.56 -22.93 5.80
C PRO A 317 -5.61 -23.87 6.40
N LYS A 318 -6.22 -23.46 7.50
CA LYS A 318 -7.41 -24.13 8.08
C LYS A 318 -8.66 -23.80 7.25
N LYS A 319 -9.73 -24.59 7.39
CA LYS A 319 -11.02 -24.39 6.69
C LYS A 319 -11.64 -22.99 6.83
N ASN A 320 -11.32 -22.25 7.87
CA ASN A 320 -11.79 -20.88 8.09
C ASN A 320 -10.75 -19.81 7.73
N GLN A 321 -9.63 -20.22 7.17
CA GLN A 321 -8.54 -19.37 6.69
C GLN A 321 -8.42 -19.43 5.17
N ILE A 322 -9.56 -19.49 4.47
CA ILE A 322 -9.68 -19.44 3.01
C ILE A 322 -10.83 -18.50 2.63
N ASN A 323 -11.07 -18.33 1.33
CA ASN A 323 -12.27 -17.64 0.87
C ASN A 323 -13.54 -18.35 1.39
N LEU A 324 -14.44 -17.59 2.02
CA LEU A 324 -15.66 -18.09 2.64
C LEU A 324 -16.93 -17.86 1.78
N ALA A 325 -16.79 -17.26 0.60
CA ALA A 325 -17.92 -16.86 -0.22
C ALA A 325 -18.79 -18.05 -0.67
N GLU A 326 -18.15 -19.19 -0.98
CA GLU A 326 -18.81 -20.42 -1.40
C GLU A 326 -19.32 -21.28 -0.24
N ASN A 327 -18.99 -20.93 1.01
CA ASN A 327 -19.38 -21.74 2.17
C ASN A 327 -20.81 -21.41 2.62
N PRO A 328 -21.76 -22.37 2.59
CA PRO A 328 -23.16 -22.14 2.93
C PRO A 328 -23.38 -21.53 4.31
N LYS A 329 -22.51 -21.81 5.28
CA LYS A 329 -22.56 -21.24 6.63
C LYS A 329 -22.43 -19.73 6.65
N TYR A 330 -21.81 -19.14 5.63
CA TYR A 330 -21.57 -17.70 5.53
C TYR A 330 -22.45 -17.00 4.50
N LYS A 331 -23.44 -17.69 3.89
CA LYS A 331 -24.36 -17.12 2.90
C LYS A 331 -25.03 -15.84 3.39
N SER A 332 -25.59 -15.84 4.60
CA SER A 332 -26.21 -14.64 5.19
C SER A 332 -25.18 -13.51 5.42
N ARG A 333 -23.94 -13.86 5.77
CA ARG A 333 -22.87 -12.86 5.92
C ARG A 333 -22.51 -12.24 4.57
N LEU A 334 -22.34 -13.06 3.54
CA LEU A 334 -22.07 -12.60 2.18
C LEU A 334 -23.14 -11.63 1.71
N GLN A 335 -24.42 -12.00 1.82
CA GLN A 335 -25.54 -11.13 1.44
C GLN A 335 -25.55 -9.79 2.18
N LYS A 336 -25.24 -9.79 3.50
CA LYS A 336 -25.13 -8.55 4.28
C LYS A 336 -23.97 -7.67 3.81
N MET A 337 -22.86 -8.26 3.46
CA MET A 337 -21.70 -7.52 2.96
C MET A 337 -21.93 -6.99 1.53
N GLU A 338 -22.61 -7.76 0.66
CA GLU A 338 -23.00 -7.29 -0.69
C GLU A 338 -23.99 -6.11 -0.58
N LYS A 339 -25.03 -6.21 0.26
CA LYS A 339 -25.96 -5.11 0.47
C LYS A 339 -25.25 -3.84 0.95
N LEU A 340 -24.27 -4.00 1.85
CA LEU A 340 -23.47 -2.88 2.34
C LEU A 340 -22.59 -2.31 1.24
N LEU A 341 -21.96 -3.17 0.42
CA LEU A 341 -21.17 -2.74 -0.72
C LEU A 341 -21.99 -1.88 -1.68
N PHE A 342 -23.15 -2.35 -2.08
CA PHE A 342 -24.03 -1.63 -3.02
C PHE A 342 -24.51 -0.29 -2.43
N SER A 343 -24.83 -0.26 -1.14
CA SER A 343 -25.19 0.99 -0.47
C SER A 343 -24.04 2.01 -0.43
N GLU A 344 -22.80 1.58 -0.22
CA GLU A 344 -21.66 2.50 -0.24
C GLU A 344 -21.30 2.93 -1.68
N MET A 345 -21.47 2.05 -2.68
CA MET A 345 -21.33 2.42 -4.09
C MET A 345 -22.32 3.53 -4.46
N GLU A 346 -23.59 3.37 -4.10
CA GLU A 346 -24.61 4.39 -4.35
C GLU A 346 -24.28 5.71 -3.65
N LYS A 347 -23.87 5.65 -2.39
CA LYS A 347 -23.54 6.83 -1.57
C LYS A 347 -22.38 7.64 -2.15
N VAL A 348 -21.39 7.00 -2.79
CA VAL A 348 -20.25 7.69 -3.42
C VAL A 348 -20.46 7.96 -4.91
N GLY A 349 -21.62 7.63 -5.45
CA GLY A 349 -21.93 7.83 -6.86
C GLY A 349 -21.13 6.92 -7.81
N ASP A 350 -20.73 5.71 -7.35
CA ASP A 350 -20.00 4.78 -8.23
C ASP A 350 -20.93 4.28 -9.36
N PRO A 351 -20.62 4.56 -10.64
CA PRO A 351 -21.49 4.19 -11.75
C PRO A 351 -21.46 2.70 -12.10
N PHE A 352 -20.50 1.94 -11.53
CA PHE A 352 -20.34 0.54 -11.84
C PHE A 352 -21.51 -0.31 -11.32
N LYS A 353 -21.95 -1.31 -12.11
CA LYS A 353 -23.02 -2.24 -11.74
C LYS A 353 -22.52 -3.68 -11.85
N PHE A 354 -22.70 -4.44 -10.79
CA PHE A 354 -22.45 -5.88 -10.77
C PHE A 354 -23.61 -6.67 -11.38
N TRP A 355 -23.35 -7.92 -11.80
CA TRP A 355 -24.34 -8.81 -12.40
C TRP A 355 -25.60 -9.09 -11.56
N ASN A 356 -25.52 -8.99 -10.25
CA ASN A 356 -26.61 -9.24 -9.30
C ASN A 356 -27.11 -7.96 -8.60
N GLN A 357 -26.79 -6.80 -9.14
CA GLN A 357 -27.25 -5.51 -8.67
C GLN A 357 -28.47 -5.10 -9.49
N LYS A 358 -29.62 -4.93 -8.84
CA LYS A 358 -30.87 -4.51 -9.45
C LYS A 358 -30.91 -3.00 -9.68
#